data_9a349df2ec7d936f55ff003b650622e0
#
_entry.id   9a349df2ec7d936f55ff003b650622e0
#
_cell.length_a   1.000
_cell.length_b   1.000
_cell.length_c   1.000
_cell.angle_alpha   90.00
_cell.angle_beta   90.00
_cell.angle_gamma   90.00
#
_symmetry.space_group_name_H-M   'P 1'
#
loop_
_entity.id
_entity.type
_entity.pdbx_description
1 polymer ?
#
loop_
_entity_poly.entity_id
_entity_poly.type
_entity_poly.pdbx_seq_one_letter_code
_entity_poly.pdbx_strand_id
1 'polypeptide(L)'
;MVAVLFLISASCSFSFAQRPGGRRGSRGRSEASLSEPYRGIRSGGTLEEGLFRIESTGVSTQPVVDAAVTFLNGLNDEQRNRTTFPVDDIEWRSWDNRHFYKRRGVGFDEMDEQQRKHAFALLSASLSAKGLTLSKDIMKLNGTLAELANNFDEYGEWLYWITVMGDPSSSEPWGWQIDGHHLIINYFVLGDQVVMSPVFIGSEPVHAVSGKFKGTVVMQDEQDKGLAFMRSLDEPQQKKAILSPLKEQNNAVAQAYRDNIDLEYAGLNAATLSNDQKDL
;
A
#
# COMPACT_ATOMS: atom_id res chain seq x y z
N MET A 1 -27.01 55.71 -14.20
CA MET A 1 -26.03 55.04 -13.35
C MET A 1 -26.18 53.54 -13.59
N VAL A 2 -25.29 52.97 -14.37
CA VAL A 2 -25.27 51.51 -14.69
C VAL A 2 -24.15 50.92 -13.85
N ALA A 3 -24.51 50.01 -12.93
CA ALA A 3 -23.54 49.26 -12.14
C ALA A 3 -23.09 48.03 -12.92
N VAL A 4 -21.79 47.98 -13.24
CA VAL A 4 -21.15 46.82 -13.86
C VAL A 4 -20.64 45.90 -12.76
N LEU A 5 -21.23 44.70 -12.61
CA LEU A 5 -20.75 43.66 -11.73
C LEU A 5 -19.57 42.94 -12.43
N PHE A 6 -18.38 43.03 -11.86
CA PHE A 6 -17.24 42.19 -12.23
C PHE A 6 -17.34 40.87 -11.48
N LEU A 7 -17.62 39.81 -12.23
CA LEU A 7 -17.44 38.40 -11.78
C LEU A 7 -15.96 38.05 -11.88
N ILE A 8 -15.28 37.93 -10.76
CA ILE A 8 -13.92 37.37 -10.70
C ILE A 8 -14.05 35.85 -10.66
N SER A 9 -13.83 35.21 -11.79
CA SER A 9 -13.65 33.76 -11.85
C SER A 9 -12.22 33.42 -11.38
N ALA A 10 -12.10 32.89 -10.17
CA ALA A 10 -10.86 32.30 -9.67
C ALA A 10 -10.64 30.95 -10.36
N SER A 11 -9.85 30.96 -11.41
CA SER A 11 -9.33 29.75 -12.05
C SER A 11 -8.21 29.18 -11.16
N CYS A 12 -8.50 28.15 -10.36
CA CYS A 12 -7.48 27.33 -9.72
C CYS A 12 -6.74 26.54 -10.80
N SER A 13 -5.63 27.09 -11.29
CA SER A 13 -4.70 26.36 -12.15
C SER A 13 -3.86 25.44 -11.27
N PHE A 14 -4.16 24.14 -11.27
CA PHE A 14 -3.24 23.13 -10.75
C PHE A 14 -2.05 23.01 -11.70
N SER A 15 -0.94 23.64 -11.35
CA SER A 15 0.33 23.44 -12.04
C SER A 15 0.94 22.14 -11.59
N PHE A 16 0.77 21.08 -12.39
CA PHE A 16 1.62 19.89 -12.30
C PHE A 16 3.03 20.28 -12.80
N ALA A 17 3.95 20.45 -11.86
CA ALA A 17 5.36 20.65 -12.20
C ALA A 17 5.94 19.32 -12.70
N GLN A 18 5.89 19.10 -14.01
CA GLN A 18 6.71 18.10 -14.68
C GLN A 18 8.19 18.51 -14.54
N ARG A 19 8.96 17.76 -13.77
CA ARG A 19 10.42 17.83 -13.80
C ARG A 19 10.96 16.89 -14.88
N PRO A 20 11.63 17.38 -15.91
CA PRO A 20 12.34 16.52 -16.86
C PRO A 20 13.66 16.04 -16.24
N GLY A 21 13.94 14.76 -16.32
CA GLY A 21 15.29 14.22 -16.32
C GLY A 21 15.92 13.92 -14.97
N GLY A 22 15.96 12.62 -14.61
CA GLY A 22 16.72 12.11 -13.46
C GLY A 22 16.67 10.58 -13.33
N ARG A 23 16.55 9.85 -14.43
CA ARG A 23 16.28 8.39 -14.41
C ARG A 23 17.48 7.46 -14.16
N ARG A 24 18.69 7.93 -13.83
CA ARG A 24 19.89 7.06 -13.75
C ARG A 24 20.45 6.77 -12.35
N GLY A 25 19.98 7.38 -11.27
CA GLY A 25 20.60 7.26 -9.93
C GLY A 25 19.87 6.37 -8.92
N SER A 26 18.63 5.99 -9.16
CA SER A 26 17.77 5.33 -8.16
C SER A 26 17.84 3.79 -8.16
N ARG A 27 18.05 3.16 -9.31
CA ARG A 27 18.03 1.68 -9.40
C ARG A 27 19.17 1.00 -8.65
N GLY A 28 20.38 1.48 -8.73
CA GLY A 28 21.55 0.82 -8.12
C GLY A 28 21.61 0.93 -6.59
N ARG A 29 20.94 1.91 -5.99
CA ARG A 29 20.90 2.05 -4.51
C ARG A 29 19.82 1.17 -3.87
N SER A 30 18.71 0.93 -4.56
CA SER A 30 17.60 0.15 -4.03
C SER A 30 17.94 -1.35 -4.00
N GLU A 31 18.54 -1.90 -5.05
CA GLU A 31 18.94 -3.32 -5.08
C GLU A 31 20.08 -3.62 -4.10
N ALA A 32 21.02 -2.70 -3.91
CA ALA A 32 22.11 -2.87 -2.95
C ALA A 32 21.62 -2.95 -1.49
N SER A 33 20.53 -2.29 -1.14
CA SER A 33 19.99 -2.35 0.24
C SER A 33 19.34 -3.69 0.56
N LEU A 34 18.86 -4.44 -0.45
CA LEU A 34 18.30 -5.77 -0.27
C LEU A 34 19.37 -6.86 -0.03
N SER A 35 20.63 -6.59 -0.36
CA SER A 35 21.74 -7.52 -0.08
C SER A 35 22.08 -7.62 1.42
N GLU A 36 21.65 -6.62 2.22
CA GLU A 36 21.80 -6.68 3.67
C GLU A 36 20.77 -7.65 4.29
N PRO A 37 21.15 -8.42 5.31
CA PRO A 37 20.20 -9.23 6.07
C PRO A 37 19.05 -8.36 6.58
N TYR A 38 17.82 -8.91 6.54
CA TYR A 38 16.66 -8.22 7.05
C TYR A 38 16.78 -7.97 8.56
N ARG A 39 16.58 -6.75 9.00
CA ARG A 39 16.58 -6.32 10.40
C ARG A 39 15.28 -5.62 10.82
N GLY A 40 14.51 -5.19 9.84
CA GLY A 40 13.26 -4.45 10.04
C GLY A 40 13.49 -2.98 10.43
N ILE A 41 12.37 -2.31 10.68
CA ILE A 41 12.35 -0.92 11.17
C ILE A 41 12.48 -0.96 12.68
N ARG A 42 13.52 -0.33 13.21
CA ARG A 42 13.82 -0.30 14.65
C ARG A 42 13.77 1.12 15.19
N SER A 43 13.50 1.24 16.47
CA SER A 43 13.61 2.49 17.21
C SER A 43 14.45 2.27 18.47
N GLY A 44 15.39 3.18 18.72
CA GLY A 44 16.30 3.08 19.86
C GLY A 44 17.37 2.01 19.75
N GLY A 45 17.53 1.35 18.60
CA GLY A 45 18.65 0.43 18.30
C GLY A 45 18.60 -0.92 19.00
N THR A 46 17.62 -1.19 19.87
CA THR A 46 17.48 -2.47 20.60
C THR A 46 16.34 -3.28 20.01
N LEU A 47 16.61 -4.56 19.72
CA LEU A 47 15.56 -5.51 19.34
C LEU A 47 14.90 -5.99 20.63
N GLU A 48 13.58 -5.85 20.71
CA GLU A 48 12.79 -6.43 21.80
C GLU A 48 12.32 -7.81 21.39
N GLU A 49 12.86 -8.84 22.04
CA GLU A 49 12.54 -10.23 21.74
C GLU A 49 11.24 -10.66 22.45
N GLY A 50 10.58 -11.68 21.89
CA GLY A 50 9.43 -12.33 22.53
C GLY A 50 8.11 -11.54 22.45
N LEU A 51 8.03 -10.47 21.65
CA LEU A 51 6.79 -9.70 21.45
C LEU A 51 5.70 -10.52 20.75
N PHE A 52 6.09 -11.44 19.88
CA PHE A 52 5.18 -12.27 19.11
C PHE A 52 5.57 -13.75 19.27
N ARG A 53 4.56 -14.61 19.32
CA ARG A 53 4.73 -16.05 19.40
C ARG A 53 4.03 -16.72 18.25
N ILE A 54 4.59 -17.86 17.81
CA ILE A 54 3.94 -18.76 16.87
C ILE A 54 3.02 -19.66 17.70
N GLU A 55 1.71 -19.36 17.66
CA GLU A 55 0.68 -20.09 18.41
C GLU A 55 -0.50 -20.38 17.48
N SER A 56 -1.12 -21.55 17.63
CA SER A 56 -2.34 -21.86 16.88
C SER A 56 -3.45 -20.86 17.20
N THR A 57 -4.06 -20.30 16.17
CA THR A 57 -5.21 -19.39 16.30
C THR A 57 -6.54 -20.16 16.36
N GLY A 58 -6.53 -21.44 15.97
CA GLY A 58 -7.73 -22.26 15.79
C GLY A 58 -8.60 -21.83 14.59
N VAL A 59 -8.14 -20.88 13.78
CA VAL A 59 -8.85 -20.40 12.59
C VAL A 59 -8.22 -21.02 11.34
N SER A 60 -9.01 -21.80 10.60
CA SER A 60 -8.50 -22.46 9.39
C SER A 60 -8.09 -21.48 8.30
N THR A 61 -6.88 -21.66 7.76
CA THR A 61 -6.38 -20.95 6.55
C THR A 61 -6.73 -21.68 5.26
N GLN A 62 -7.41 -22.82 5.32
CA GLN A 62 -7.76 -23.62 4.14
C GLN A 62 -8.50 -22.83 3.05
N PRO A 63 -9.44 -21.92 3.34
CA PRO A 63 -10.08 -21.10 2.30
C PRO A 63 -9.08 -20.25 1.50
N VAL A 64 -8.01 -19.75 2.14
CA VAL A 64 -6.95 -18.98 1.47
C VAL A 64 -6.09 -19.90 0.60
N VAL A 65 -5.75 -21.09 1.11
CA VAL A 65 -5.02 -22.14 0.35
C VAL A 65 -5.78 -22.52 -0.90
N ASP A 66 -7.07 -22.85 -0.79
CA ASP A 66 -7.91 -23.26 -1.91
C ASP A 66 -8.03 -22.17 -2.98
N ALA A 67 -8.18 -20.91 -2.54
CA ALA A 67 -8.23 -19.77 -3.42
C ALA A 67 -6.90 -19.52 -4.15
N ALA A 68 -5.77 -19.66 -3.46
CA ALA A 68 -4.44 -19.53 -4.06
C ALA A 68 -4.15 -20.64 -5.08
N VAL A 69 -4.48 -21.89 -4.74
CA VAL A 69 -4.37 -23.03 -5.68
C VAL A 69 -5.24 -22.80 -6.92
N THR A 70 -6.48 -22.33 -6.73
CA THR A 70 -7.39 -22.03 -7.84
C THR A 70 -6.84 -20.91 -8.73
N PHE A 71 -6.28 -19.86 -8.12
CA PHE A 71 -5.64 -18.76 -8.85
C PHE A 71 -4.46 -19.25 -9.68
N LEU A 72 -3.52 -19.98 -9.06
CA LEU A 72 -2.33 -20.49 -9.74
C LEU A 72 -2.67 -21.47 -10.86
N ASN A 73 -3.69 -22.31 -10.68
CA ASN A 73 -4.15 -23.26 -11.70
C ASN A 73 -4.88 -22.57 -12.87
N GLY A 74 -5.39 -21.39 -12.67
CA GLY A 74 -5.99 -20.55 -13.71
C GLY A 74 -4.98 -19.79 -14.58
N LEU A 75 -3.72 -19.75 -14.19
CA LEU A 75 -2.64 -19.11 -14.96
C LEU A 75 -2.10 -20.07 -16.03
N ASN A 76 -1.66 -19.51 -17.16
CA ASN A 76 -0.86 -20.27 -18.11
C ASN A 76 0.57 -20.48 -17.56
N ASP A 77 1.36 -21.36 -18.22
CA ASP A 77 2.70 -21.74 -17.74
C ASP A 77 3.65 -20.53 -17.62
N GLU A 78 3.61 -19.60 -18.56
CA GLU A 78 4.44 -18.39 -18.53
C GLU A 78 4.06 -17.49 -17.37
N GLN A 79 2.78 -17.20 -17.21
CA GLN A 79 2.26 -16.40 -16.08
C GLN A 79 2.61 -17.06 -14.74
N ARG A 80 2.39 -18.39 -14.64
CA ARG A 80 2.66 -19.14 -13.41
C ARG A 80 4.15 -19.09 -13.04
N ASN A 81 5.04 -19.34 -14.00
CA ASN A 81 6.50 -19.36 -13.78
C ASN A 81 7.05 -18.02 -13.27
N ARG A 82 6.48 -16.90 -13.70
CA ARG A 82 6.91 -15.57 -13.22
C ARG A 82 6.17 -15.09 -11.99
N THR A 83 5.14 -15.82 -11.55
CA THR A 83 4.34 -15.49 -10.36
C THR A 83 4.79 -16.24 -9.13
N THR A 84 5.41 -17.42 -9.28
CA THR A 84 5.80 -18.30 -8.18
C THR A 84 7.28 -18.16 -7.83
N PHE A 85 7.58 -18.09 -6.54
CA PHE A 85 8.92 -17.90 -5.98
C PHE A 85 9.16 -18.83 -4.80
N PRO A 86 10.42 -19.12 -4.42
CA PRO A 86 10.72 -19.74 -3.13
C PRO A 86 10.12 -18.93 -1.96
N VAL A 87 9.80 -19.62 -0.86
CA VAL A 87 9.18 -18.98 0.31
C VAL A 87 10.06 -17.92 0.95
N ASP A 88 11.37 -18.03 0.82
CA ASP A 88 12.39 -17.12 1.33
C ASP A 88 12.94 -16.14 0.28
N ASP A 89 12.26 -16.03 -0.87
CA ASP A 89 12.69 -15.13 -1.96
C ASP A 89 12.70 -13.66 -1.49
N ILE A 90 13.65 -12.91 -2.04
CA ILE A 90 13.81 -11.47 -1.81
C ILE A 90 12.57 -10.65 -2.23
N GLU A 91 11.66 -11.24 -2.99
CA GLU A 91 10.43 -10.60 -3.48
C GLU A 91 9.58 -10.03 -2.34
N TRP A 92 9.56 -10.67 -1.17
CA TRP A 92 8.92 -10.12 0.03
C TRP A 92 9.35 -8.69 0.37
N ARG A 93 10.58 -8.32 0.00
CA ARG A 93 11.20 -7.04 0.29
C ARG A 93 11.24 -6.08 -0.91
N SER A 94 10.79 -6.55 -2.08
CA SER A 94 10.93 -5.85 -3.37
C SER A 94 9.73 -4.98 -3.74
N TRP A 95 8.77 -4.78 -2.85
CA TRP A 95 7.59 -3.97 -3.08
C TRP A 95 7.88 -2.47 -3.22
N ASP A 96 7.08 -1.76 -4.02
CA ASP A 96 7.18 -0.31 -4.19
C ASP A 96 5.81 0.35 -4.36
N ASN A 97 5.49 1.33 -3.53
CA ASN A 97 4.22 2.07 -3.59
C ASN A 97 4.13 3.10 -4.73
N ARG A 98 5.21 3.30 -5.50
CA ARG A 98 5.26 4.27 -6.62
C ARG A 98 4.80 3.62 -7.92
N HIS A 99 4.23 4.42 -8.83
CA HIS A 99 3.69 3.93 -10.11
C HIS A 99 4.75 3.42 -11.09
N PHE A 100 5.89 4.09 -11.19
CA PHE A 100 6.92 3.85 -12.22
C PHE A 100 7.86 2.68 -11.96
N TYR A 101 7.54 1.83 -11.00
CA TYR A 101 8.37 0.69 -10.62
C TYR A 101 8.03 -0.56 -11.45
N LYS A 102 9.06 -1.31 -11.89
CA LYS A 102 8.85 -2.58 -12.58
C LYS A 102 8.64 -3.69 -11.56
N ARG A 103 7.47 -4.29 -11.60
CA ARG A 103 7.03 -5.36 -10.69
C ARG A 103 7.22 -6.74 -11.30
N ARG A 104 7.37 -7.74 -10.45
CA ARG A 104 7.36 -9.16 -10.80
C ARG A 104 5.95 -9.72 -10.64
N GLY A 105 5.77 -10.98 -11.03
CA GLY A 105 4.46 -11.63 -10.96
C GLY A 105 3.59 -11.41 -12.18
N VAL A 106 2.32 -11.76 -12.07
CA VAL A 106 1.31 -11.55 -13.11
C VAL A 106 0.51 -10.28 -12.81
N GLY A 107 0.44 -9.37 -13.79
CA GLY A 107 -0.36 -8.15 -13.71
C GLY A 107 -1.84 -8.42 -13.97
N PHE A 108 -2.73 -7.67 -13.29
CA PHE A 108 -4.17 -7.74 -13.58
C PHE A 108 -4.49 -7.28 -15.01
N ASP A 109 -3.65 -6.43 -15.61
CA ASP A 109 -3.77 -5.98 -17.01
C ASP A 109 -3.54 -7.13 -18.01
N GLU A 110 -2.74 -8.13 -17.66
CA GLU A 110 -2.44 -9.31 -18.47
C GLU A 110 -3.42 -10.48 -18.23
N MET A 111 -4.23 -10.42 -17.19
CA MET A 111 -5.20 -11.46 -16.84
C MET A 111 -6.45 -11.35 -17.71
N ASP A 112 -7.01 -12.48 -18.10
CA ASP A 112 -8.37 -12.56 -18.60
C ASP A 112 -9.39 -12.36 -17.46
N GLU A 113 -10.67 -12.34 -17.82
CA GLU A 113 -11.76 -12.10 -16.84
C GLU A 113 -11.82 -13.21 -15.77
N GLN A 114 -11.60 -14.47 -16.16
CA GLN A 114 -11.62 -15.59 -15.22
C GLN A 114 -10.42 -15.57 -14.28
N GLN A 115 -9.24 -15.25 -14.78
CA GLN A 115 -8.03 -15.09 -13.99
C GLN A 115 -8.16 -13.94 -12.97
N ARG A 116 -8.71 -12.79 -13.38
CA ARG A 116 -9.03 -11.68 -12.45
C ARG A 116 -10.02 -12.09 -11.37
N LYS A 117 -11.03 -12.89 -11.73
CA LYS A 117 -12.00 -13.42 -10.77
C LYS A 117 -11.31 -14.32 -9.74
N HIS A 118 -10.39 -15.18 -10.14
CA HIS A 118 -9.60 -16.02 -9.22
C HIS A 118 -8.67 -15.18 -8.34
N ALA A 119 -8.02 -14.16 -8.89
CA ALA A 119 -7.19 -13.22 -8.13
C ALA A 119 -8.02 -12.49 -7.05
N PHE A 120 -9.19 -11.97 -7.41
CA PHE A 120 -10.09 -11.35 -6.42
C PHE A 120 -10.68 -12.36 -5.43
N ALA A 121 -10.84 -13.62 -5.79
CA ALA A 121 -11.24 -14.66 -4.85
C ALA A 121 -10.15 -14.92 -3.80
N LEU A 122 -8.86 -14.90 -4.19
CA LEU A 122 -7.73 -14.97 -3.26
C LEU A 122 -7.74 -13.79 -2.29
N LEU A 123 -7.89 -12.56 -2.78
CA LEU A 123 -8.01 -11.38 -1.93
C LEU A 123 -9.22 -11.47 -1.00
N SER A 124 -10.36 -11.97 -1.50
CA SER A 124 -11.59 -12.13 -0.72
C SER A 124 -11.47 -13.16 0.40
N ALA A 125 -10.73 -14.24 0.17
CA ALA A 125 -10.47 -15.26 1.18
C ALA A 125 -9.48 -14.78 2.26
N SER A 126 -8.66 -13.78 1.94
CA SER A 126 -7.58 -13.28 2.79
C SER A 126 -7.94 -12.02 3.57
N LEU A 127 -8.84 -11.20 3.05
CA LEU A 127 -9.13 -9.87 3.58
C LEU A 127 -10.56 -9.78 4.13
N SER A 128 -10.78 -8.85 5.04
CA SER A 128 -12.14 -8.47 5.42
C SER A 128 -12.91 -7.88 4.24
N ALA A 129 -14.23 -7.90 4.30
CA ALA A 129 -15.07 -7.27 3.25
C ALA A 129 -14.72 -5.78 3.03
N LYS A 130 -14.43 -5.03 4.12
CA LYS A 130 -13.96 -3.64 4.04
C LYS A 130 -12.59 -3.55 3.35
N GLY A 131 -11.65 -4.43 3.70
CA GLY A 131 -10.31 -4.45 3.11
C GLY A 131 -10.33 -4.78 1.62
N LEU A 132 -11.14 -5.76 1.20
CA LEU A 132 -11.32 -6.09 -0.21
C LEU A 132 -11.94 -4.92 -0.99
N THR A 133 -12.99 -4.29 -0.45
CA THR A 133 -13.63 -3.12 -1.08
C THR A 133 -12.63 -1.97 -1.22
N LEU A 134 -11.90 -1.65 -0.17
CA LEU A 134 -10.86 -0.61 -0.16
C LEU A 134 -9.78 -0.89 -1.22
N SER A 135 -9.29 -2.13 -1.31
CA SER A 135 -8.29 -2.51 -2.32
C SER A 135 -8.82 -2.27 -3.74
N LYS A 136 -10.05 -2.72 -4.04
CA LYS A 136 -10.68 -2.48 -5.35
C LYS A 136 -10.90 -1.00 -5.64
N ASP A 137 -11.25 -0.22 -4.65
CA ASP A 137 -11.52 1.22 -4.83
C ASP A 137 -10.22 2.00 -5.03
N ILE A 138 -9.09 1.60 -4.40
CA ILE A 138 -7.77 2.15 -4.70
C ILE A 138 -7.38 1.86 -6.15
N MET A 139 -7.60 0.63 -6.63
CA MET A 139 -7.35 0.26 -8.04
C MET A 139 -8.16 1.13 -9.01
N LYS A 140 -9.46 1.36 -8.74
CA LYS A 140 -10.30 2.27 -9.53
C LYS A 140 -9.80 3.71 -9.52
N LEU A 141 -9.34 4.20 -8.36
CA LEU A 141 -8.82 5.55 -8.24
C LEU A 141 -7.47 5.73 -8.96
N ASN A 142 -6.66 4.67 -9.06
CA ASN A 142 -5.50 4.69 -9.94
C ASN A 142 -5.91 4.78 -11.43
N GLY A 143 -7.05 4.19 -11.82
CA GLY A 143 -7.67 4.42 -13.13
C GLY A 143 -8.16 5.86 -13.31
N THR A 144 -8.71 6.48 -12.27
CA THR A 144 -9.05 7.92 -12.29
C THR A 144 -7.82 8.79 -12.44
N LEU A 145 -6.71 8.43 -11.80
CA LEU A 145 -5.43 9.15 -11.97
C LEU A 145 -4.93 9.06 -13.42
N ALA A 146 -5.08 7.90 -14.06
CA ALA A 146 -4.75 7.74 -15.49
C ALA A 146 -5.53 8.73 -16.37
N GLU A 147 -6.84 8.89 -16.13
CA GLU A 147 -7.68 9.85 -16.84
C GLU A 147 -7.24 11.30 -16.57
N LEU A 148 -6.98 11.65 -15.29
CA LEU A 148 -6.56 13.00 -14.90
C LEU A 148 -5.20 13.40 -15.47
N ALA A 149 -4.26 12.47 -15.47
CA ALA A 149 -2.90 12.67 -16.00
C ALA A 149 -2.81 12.48 -17.52
N ASN A 150 -3.86 11.94 -18.15
CA ASN A 150 -3.85 11.43 -19.53
C ASN A 150 -2.63 10.52 -19.80
N ASN A 151 -2.37 9.60 -18.88
CA ASN A 151 -1.21 8.71 -18.90
C ASN A 151 -1.61 7.29 -18.45
N PHE A 152 -2.08 6.48 -19.38
CA PHE A 152 -2.53 5.12 -19.16
C PHE A 152 -1.40 4.08 -19.17
N ASP A 153 -0.18 4.48 -19.51
CA ASP A 153 1.01 3.61 -19.48
C ASP A 153 1.60 3.50 -18.07
N GLU A 154 1.42 4.54 -17.25
CA GLU A 154 1.95 4.59 -15.89
C GLU A 154 0.88 4.42 -14.81
N TYR A 155 -0.38 4.72 -15.11
CA TYR A 155 -1.52 4.62 -14.21
C TYR A 155 -2.64 3.79 -14.83
N GLY A 156 -3.37 3.06 -14.01
CA GLY A 156 -4.48 2.27 -14.50
C GLY A 156 -5.13 1.40 -13.42
N GLU A 157 -6.41 1.09 -13.62
CA GLU A 157 -7.17 0.21 -12.72
C GLU A 157 -6.51 -1.16 -12.53
N TRP A 158 -5.82 -1.66 -13.56
CA TRP A 158 -5.27 -3.01 -13.59
C TRP A 158 -3.74 -3.08 -13.46
N LEU A 159 -3.05 -1.98 -13.19
CA LEU A 159 -1.60 -1.96 -13.00
C LEU A 159 -1.23 -2.35 -11.56
N TYR A 160 -1.56 -3.59 -11.22
CA TYR A 160 -1.28 -4.27 -9.96
C TYR A 160 -0.82 -5.69 -10.26
N TRP A 161 0.11 -6.22 -9.48
CA TRP A 161 0.74 -7.52 -9.71
C TRP A 161 0.59 -8.41 -8.51
N ILE A 162 0.42 -9.71 -8.75
CA ILE A 162 0.41 -10.73 -7.69
C ILE A 162 1.63 -11.63 -7.86
N THR A 163 2.30 -11.90 -6.74
CA THR A 163 3.32 -12.93 -6.58
C THR A 163 2.92 -13.90 -5.48
N VAL A 164 3.36 -15.14 -5.59
CA VAL A 164 3.14 -16.20 -4.59
C VAL A 164 4.49 -16.78 -4.19
N MET A 165 4.80 -16.79 -2.91
CA MET A 165 6.04 -17.30 -2.34
C MET A 165 5.77 -18.59 -1.56
N GLY A 166 6.46 -19.68 -1.94
CA GLY A 166 6.16 -21.02 -1.44
C GLY A 166 4.95 -21.66 -2.11
N ASP A 167 4.67 -22.90 -1.77
CA ASP A 167 3.50 -23.63 -2.24
C ASP A 167 2.32 -23.44 -1.28
N PRO A 168 1.12 -23.07 -1.76
CA PRO A 168 -0.05 -22.95 -0.90
C PRO A 168 -0.31 -24.21 -0.09
N SER A 169 -0.24 -24.11 1.25
CA SER A 169 -0.30 -25.22 2.18
C SER A 169 -1.00 -24.83 3.48
N SER A 170 -1.68 -25.78 4.11
CA SER A 170 -2.26 -25.60 5.45
C SER A 170 -1.26 -25.89 6.58
N SER A 171 -0.02 -26.34 6.29
CA SER A 171 0.99 -26.66 7.29
C SER A 171 2.34 -26.01 7.03
N GLU A 172 2.74 -25.90 5.77
CA GLU A 172 4.04 -25.33 5.40
C GLU A 172 3.96 -23.82 5.20
N PRO A 173 5.08 -23.09 5.38
CA PRO A 173 5.12 -21.66 5.18
C PRO A 173 4.97 -21.28 3.71
N TRP A 174 4.10 -20.35 3.43
CA TRP A 174 3.89 -19.76 2.11
C TRP A 174 3.20 -18.39 2.23
N GLY A 175 2.93 -17.75 1.12
CA GLY A 175 2.09 -16.57 1.11
C GLY A 175 2.04 -15.90 -0.24
N TRP A 176 1.47 -14.71 -0.28
CA TRP A 176 1.30 -13.94 -1.50
C TRP A 176 1.49 -12.44 -1.23
N GLN A 177 1.80 -11.72 -2.28
CA GLN A 177 1.92 -10.27 -2.25
C GLN A 177 1.10 -9.69 -3.39
N ILE A 178 0.36 -8.61 -3.14
CA ILE A 178 -0.08 -7.69 -4.18
C ILE A 178 0.77 -6.43 -4.10
N ASP A 179 1.24 -5.96 -5.23
CA ASP A 179 2.07 -4.75 -5.33
C ASP A 179 1.57 -3.88 -6.49
N GLY A 180 1.32 -2.63 -6.19
CA GLY A 180 0.91 -1.62 -7.15
C GLY A 180 0.95 -0.21 -6.57
N HIS A 181 0.58 0.76 -7.39
CA HIS A 181 0.57 2.14 -6.95
C HIS A 181 -0.38 2.32 -5.76
N HIS A 182 0.18 2.71 -4.62
CA HIS A 182 -0.52 2.94 -3.35
C HIS A 182 -1.26 1.73 -2.72
N LEU A 183 -1.05 0.51 -3.24
CA LEU A 183 -1.62 -0.70 -2.64
C LEU A 183 -0.58 -1.80 -2.60
N ILE A 184 -0.06 -2.09 -1.41
CA ILE A 184 0.83 -3.21 -1.13
C ILE A 184 0.26 -4.01 0.03
N ILE A 185 0.13 -5.32 -0.15
CA ILE A 185 -0.22 -6.25 0.92
C ILE A 185 0.71 -7.45 0.82
N ASN A 186 1.46 -7.68 1.88
CA ASN A 186 2.18 -8.93 2.11
C ASN A 186 1.34 -9.80 3.03
N TYR A 187 1.02 -11.01 2.59
CA TYR A 187 0.17 -11.94 3.31
C TYR A 187 0.90 -13.28 3.46
N PHE A 188 1.48 -13.51 4.63
CA PHE A 188 2.21 -14.72 4.96
C PHE A 188 1.35 -15.66 5.78
N VAL A 189 1.41 -16.97 5.49
CA VAL A 189 0.66 -18.04 6.13
C VAL A 189 1.62 -19.09 6.68
N LEU A 190 1.42 -19.48 7.93
CA LEU A 190 2.10 -20.60 8.57
C LEU A 190 1.07 -21.40 9.40
N GLY A 191 0.64 -22.54 8.88
CA GLY A 191 -0.43 -23.31 9.47
C GLY A 191 -1.72 -22.49 9.55
N ASP A 192 -2.24 -22.29 10.74
CA ASP A 192 -3.42 -21.47 11.03
C ASP A 192 -3.09 -20.02 11.45
N GLN A 193 -1.82 -19.62 11.32
CA GLN A 193 -1.40 -18.25 11.58
C GLN A 193 -1.23 -17.45 10.29
N VAL A 194 -1.55 -16.17 10.39
CA VAL A 194 -1.37 -15.20 9.31
C VAL A 194 -0.61 -13.99 9.83
N VAL A 195 0.39 -13.56 9.05
CA VAL A 195 1.05 -12.27 9.24
C VAL A 195 0.81 -11.42 8.00
N MET A 196 0.12 -10.29 8.18
CA MET A 196 -0.14 -9.34 7.09
C MET A 196 0.69 -8.08 7.33
N SER A 197 1.96 -8.14 6.93
CA SER A 197 2.93 -7.05 7.10
C SER A 197 4.15 -7.26 6.20
N PRO A 198 4.72 -6.17 5.59
CA PRO A 198 4.18 -4.81 5.60
C PRO A 198 2.92 -4.67 4.75
N VAL A 199 2.08 -3.72 5.13
CA VAL A 199 0.92 -3.28 4.33
C VAL A 199 1.06 -1.78 4.11
N PHE A 200 0.92 -1.36 2.85
CA PHE A 200 0.83 0.05 2.49
C PHE A 200 -0.50 0.30 1.77
N ILE A 201 -1.30 1.19 2.33
CA ILE A 201 -2.60 1.59 1.80
C ILE A 201 -2.61 3.11 1.62
N GLY A 202 -2.82 3.53 0.39
CA GLY A 202 -2.90 4.95 0.02
C GLY A 202 -3.79 5.15 -1.20
N SER A 203 -3.96 6.39 -1.62
CA SER A 203 -4.65 6.70 -2.87
C SER A 203 -4.31 8.09 -3.37
N GLU A 204 -4.22 8.23 -4.67
CA GLU A 204 -4.09 9.50 -5.38
C GLU A 204 -4.86 9.40 -6.71
N PRO A 205 -6.00 10.12 -6.82
CA PRO A 205 -6.73 10.89 -5.80
C PRO A 205 -7.42 9.99 -4.75
N VAL A 206 -7.94 10.59 -3.66
CA VAL A 206 -8.80 9.88 -2.68
C VAL A 206 -10.30 9.98 -3.04
N HIS A 207 -10.64 10.78 -4.05
CA HIS A 207 -12.01 10.99 -4.52
C HIS A 207 -12.05 11.17 -6.04
N ALA A 208 -12.77 10.32 -6.75
CA ALA A 208 -13.06 10.47 -8.16
C ALA A 208 -14.26 11.42 -8.36
N VAL A 209 -13.99 12.68 -8.68
CA VAL A 209 -15.04 13.70 -8.93
C VAL A 209 -15.62 13.62 -10.34
N SER A 210 -14.94 12.94 -11.26
CA SER A 210 -15.31 12.77 -12.67
C SER A 210 -14.81 11.43 -13.22
N GLY A 211 -15.06 11.16 -14.50
CA GLY A 211 -14.54 10.00 -15.22
C GLY A 211 -15.31 8.69 -14.95
N LYS A 212 -14.72 7.57 -15.37
CA LYS A 212 -15.28 6.22 -15.29
C LYS A 212 -15.71 5.84 -13.87
N PHE A 213 -14.93 6.24 -12.89
CA PHE A 213 -15.12 5.84 -11.48
C PHE A 213 -15.68 6.94 -10.59
N LYS A 214 -16.33 7.95 -11.18
CA LYS A 214 -16.95 9.06 -10.44
C LYS A 214 -17.77 8.56 -9.25
N GLY A 215 -17.52 9.16 -8.09
CA GLY A 215 -18.19 8.82 -6.83
C GLY A 215 -17.43 7.82 -5.97
N THR A 216 -16.33 7.20 -6.47
CA THR A 216 -15.45 6.39 -5.64
C THR A 216 -14.70 7.30 -4.67
N VAL A 217 -14.74 6.94 -3.38
CA VAL A 217 -14.11 7.69 -2.28
C VAL A 217 -13.46 6.70 -1.32
N VAL A 218 -12.23 7.00 -0.89
CA VAL A 218 -11.49 6.19 0.09
C VAL A 218 -10.87 7.05 1.17
N MET A 219 -10.59 6.45 2.32
CA MET A 219 -9.79 7.03 3.42
C MET A 219 -10.35 8.33 4.03
N GLN A 220 -11.64 8.58 3.91
CA GLN A 220 -12.24 9.78 4.50
C GLN A 220 -12.30 9.67 6.03
N ASP A 221 -12.62 8.48 6.56
CA ASP A 221 -12.66 8.25 8.01
C ASP A 221 -11.27 8.49 8.64
N GLU A 222 -10.21 7.99 8.00
CA GLU A 222 -8.83 8.17 8.44
C GLU A 222 -8.43 9.65 8.41
N GLN A 223 -8.80 10.35 7.35
CA GLN A 223 -8.55 11.78 7.18
C GLN A 223 -9.30 12.61 8.23
N ASP A 224 -10.59 12.34 8.43
CA ASP A 224 -11.45 13.09 9.35
C ASP A 224 -11.04 12.84 10.81
N LYS A 225 -10.73 11.59 11.17
CA LYS A 225 -10.21 11.24 12.51
C LYS A 225 -8.84 11.86 12.77
N GLY A 226 -7.94 11.81 11.80
CA GLY A 226 -6.63 12.47 11.91
C GLY A 226 -6.75 13.97 12.13
N LEU A 227 -7.66 14.61 11.40
CA LEU A 227 -7.93 16.05 11.56
C LEU A 227 -8.59 16.36 12.91
N ALA A 228 -9.56 15.55 13.36
CA ALA A 228 -10.20 15.71 14.67
C ALA A 228 -9.18 15.57 15.79
N PHE A 229 -8.32 14.54 15.72
CA PHE A 229 -7.23 14.34 16.67
C PHE A 229 -6.28 15.55 16.70
N MET A 230 -5.80 16.03 15.56
CA MET A 230 -4.91 17.19 15.50
C MET A 230 -5.55 18.46 16.09
N ARG A 231 -6.86 18.64 15.91
CA ARG A 231 -7.61 19.78 16.48
C ARG A 231 -7.85 19.66 17.98
N SER A 232 -7.82 18.45 18.55
CA SER A 232 -7.95 18.21 19.98
C SER A 232 -6.67 18.52 20.77
N LEU A 233 -5.53 18.63 20.08
CA LEU A 233 -4.24 18.93 20.69
C LEU A 233 -4.15 20.42 21.07
N ASP A 234 -3.61 20.70 22.26
CA ASP A 234 -3.23 22.06 22.65
C ASP A 234 -1.99 22.56 21.87
N GLU A 235 -1.67 23.85 21.98
CA GLU A 235 -0.55 24.45 21.24
C GLU A 235 0.82 23.80 21.53
N PRO A 236 1.20 23.49 22.79
CA PRO A 236 2.41 22.75 23.10
C PRO A 236 2.44 21.33 22.50
N GLN A 237 1.30 20.62 22.50
CA GLN A 237 1.16 19.29 21.91
C GLN A 237 1.29 19.36 20.38
N GLN A 238 0.62 20.33 19.73
CA GLN A 238 0.71 20.53 18.27
C GLN A 238 2.15 20.82 17.83
N LYS A 239 2.88 21.66 18.56
CA LYS A 239 4.30 21.94 18.26
C LYS A 239 5.19 20.71 18.30
N LYS A 240 4.86 19.72 19.12
CA LYS A 240 5.60 18.44 19.17
C LYS A 240 5.12 17.47 18.09
N ALA A 241 3.82 17.44 17.79
CA ALA A 241 3.24 16.53 16.81
C ALA A 241 3.62 16.92 15.38
N ILE A 242 3.74 18.22 15.08
CA ILE A 242 4.06 18.73 13.74
C ILE A 242 5.56 18.81 13.58
N LEU A 243 6.14 17.86 12.86
CA LEU A 243 7.59 17.83 12.56
C LEU A 243 7.98 18.83 11.47
N SER A 244 7.07 19.11 10.52
CA SER A 244 7.25 20.13 9.49
C SER A 244 5.88 20.73 9.12
N PRO A 245 5.75 22.05 9.05
CA PRO A 245 4.50 22.70 8.66
C PRO A 245 4.22 22.61 7.15
N LEU A 246 5.23 22.26 6.35
CA LEU A 246 5.15 22.18 4.90
C LEU A 246 5.65 20.83 4.42
N LYS A 247 4.95 20.27 3.43
CA LYS A 247 5.40 19.09 2.70
C LYS A 247 6.32 19.51 1.56
N GLU A 248 7.59 19.78 1.87
CA GLU A 248 8.58 20.19 0.87
C GLU A 248 9.20 19.01 0.13
N GLN A 249 9.23 17.84 0.76
CA GLN A 249 9.82 16.60 0.24
C GLN A 249 8.95 15.40 0.59
N ASN A 250 9.24 14.27 -0.04
CA ASN A 250 8.67 12.99 0.38
C ASN A 250 9.31 12.55 1.70
N ASN A 251 8.59 12.70 2.79
CA ASN A 251 9.02 12.33 4.14
C ASN A 251 8.67 10.87 4.49
N ALA A 252 8.28 10.06 3.50
CA ALA A 252 8.01 8.65 3.74
C ALA A 252 9.27 7.96 4.25
N VAL A 253 9.24 7.51 5.50
CA VAL A 253 10.33 6.77 6.14
C VAL A 253 10.28 5.30 5.73
N ALA A 254 9.09 4.74 5.50
CA ALA A 254 8.90 3.42 4.95
C ALA A 254 8.70 3.52 3.43
N GLN A 255 9.67 3.06 2.68
CA GLN A 255 9.64 2.98 1.22
C GLN A 255 10.14 1.61 0.80
N ALA A 256 9.84 1.25 -0.44
CA ALA A 256 10.47 0.14 -1.10
C ALA A 256 12.00 0.14 -0.85
N TYR A 257 12.54 -1.02 -0.60
CA TYR A 257 13.98 -1.22 -0.32
C TYR A 257 14.52 -0.46 0.90
N ARG A 258 13.66 0.04 1.78
CA ARG A 258 14.00 0.68 3.04
C ARG A 258 13.35 -0.05 4.21
N ASP A 259 13.68 -1.29 4.37
CA ASP A 259 13.18 -2.19 5.40
C ASP A 259 14.16 -2.38 6.57
N ASN A 260 15.39 -1.84 6.44
CA ASN A 260 16.42 -1.82 7.48
C ASN A 260 16.66 -0.38 7.92
N ILE A 261 15.76 0.17 8.74
CA ILE A 261 15.82 1.57 9.17
C ILE A 261 15.87 1.65 10.69
N ASP A 262 16.77 2.47 11.19
CA ASP A 262 16.75 2.93 12.58
C ASP A 262 16.05 4.29 12.62
N LEU A 263 14.92 4.38 13.33
CA LEU A 263 14.14 5.59 13.51
C LEU A 263 14.39 6.18 14.89
N GLU A 264 14.52 7.49 14.94
CA GLU A 264 14.42 8.21 16.21
C GLU A 264 12.93 8.46 16.54
N TYR A 265 12.57 8.34 17.82
CA TYR A 265 11.24 8.71 18.27
C TYR A 265 11.04 10.21 18.10
N ALA A 266 10.15 10.60 17.21
CA ALA A 266 9.76 11.96 16.96
C ALA A 266 8.24 12.11 17.13
N GLY A 267 7.78 13.34 17.36
CA GLY A 267 6.38 13.63 17.56
C GLY A 267 5.94 13.61 19.02
N LEU A 268 4.64 13.43 19.25
CA LEU A 268 4.02 13.47 20.55
C LEU A 268 3.87 12.05 21.13
N ASN A 269 4.38 11.87 22.35
CA ASN A 269 4.24 10.58 23.03
C ASN A 269 2.77 10.38 23.46
N ALA A 270 2.16 9.27 23.06
CA ALA A 270 0.78 8.93 23.37
C ALA A 270 0.49 8.83 24.88
N ALA A 271 1.49 8.54 25.72
CA ALA A 271 1.35 8.54 27.17
C ALA A 271 1.01 9.93 27.76
N THR A 272 1.29 11.01 27.01
CA THR A 272 1.00 12.41 27.42
C THR A 272 -0.37 12.90 26.99
N LEU A 273 -1.14 12.08 26.27
CA LEU A 273 -2.49 12.40 25.80
C LEU A 273 -3.52 12.22 26.93
N SER A 274 -4.57 13.05 26.92
CA SER A 274 -5.76 12.82 27.74
C SER A 274 -6.51 11.57 27.27
N ASN A 275 -7.44 11.07 28.10
CA ASN A 275 -8.29 9.93 27.69
C ASN A 275 -9.14 10.28 26.46
N ASP A 276 -9.75 11.47 26.43
CA ASP A 276 -10.55 11.92 25.28
C ASP A 276 -9.72 11.99 24.00
N GLN A 277 -8.45 12.38 24.09
CA GLN A 277 -7.53 12.41 22.93
C GLN A 277 -7.10 11.01 22.48
N LYS A 278 -7.06 10.03 23.39
CA LYS A 278 -6.75 8.63 23.06
C LYS A 278 -7.91 7.89 22.43
N ASP A 279 -9.14 8.35 22.70
CA ASP A 279 -10.37 7.75 22.19
C ASP A 279 -10.71 8.22 20.76
N LEU A 280 -10.03 9.26 20.27
CA LEU A 280 -10.14 9.77 18.89
C LEU A 280 -9.31 8.94 17.91
#